data_a2dc8e791c0679a9a23814b9cf756de2
#
_entry.id   a2dc8e791c0679a9a23814b9cf756de2
#
_cell.length_a   1.000
_cell.length_b   1.000
_cell.length_c   1.000
_cell.angle_alpha   90.00
_cell.angle_beta   90.00
_cell.angle_gamma   90.00
#
_symmetry.space_group_name_H-M   'P 1'
#
loop_
_entity.id
_entity.type
_entity.pdbx_description
1 polymer ?
#
loop_
_entity_poly.entity_id
_entity_poly.type
_entity_poly.pdbx_seq_one_letter_code
_entity_poly.pdbx_strand_id
1 'polypeptide(L)'
;MRDQLQEQVDNYVSQHLAVRNGERYRRLSEGHGYAERLFLSQIWLPAFGNFNDLHPEYEVKDFRDGTRFLDFAFLRHALKLAIEIDGYGSHSAQISRRQFSDQWIRQNHLMMDGWKILRFSFDDIKHRPRMCIQLLQQFMGRFFGGSTQSIYALDCMEKEIIRFTWALDRPLTPQDVCEILSVKSQKARRS
;
A
#
# COMPACT_ATOMS: atom_id res chain seq x y z
N MET A 1 20.66 8.51 -8.47
CA MET A 1 19.76 7.94 -7.45
C MET A 1 18.39 8.63 -7.41
N ARG A 2 18.29 9.97 -7.28
CA ARG A 2 16.99 10.68 -7.37
C ARG A 2 16.30 10.49 -8.72
N ASP A 3 17.03 10.60 -9.82
CA ASP A 3 16.50 10.44 -11.17
C ASP A 3 15.97 9.03 -11.43
N GLN A 4 16.64 8.00 -10.90
CA GLN A 4 16.18 6.61 -10.96
C GLN A 4 14.86 6.36 -10.21
N LEU A 5 14.69 6.95 -9.02
CA LEU A 5 13.45 6.84 -8.25
C LEU A 5 12.29 7.57 -8.97
N GLN A 6 12.59 8.71 -9.58
CA GLN A 6 11.58 9.45 -10.36
C GLN A 6 11.16 8.67 -11.60
N GLU A 7 12.10 8.07 -12.32
CA GLU A 7 11.81 7.22 -13.48
C GLU A 7 10.93 6.02 -13.10
N GLN A 8 11.20 5.37 -11.97
CA GLN A 8 10.36 4.27 -11.47
C GLN A 8 8.93 4.74 -11.16
N VAL A 9 8.78 5.91 -10.53
CA VAL A 9 7.47 6.52 -10.25
C VAL A 9 6.73 6.85 -11.55
N ASP A 10 7.42 7.44 -12.53
CA ASP A 10 6.82 7.81 -13.82
C ASP A 10 6.38 6.57 -14.60
N ASN A 11 7.19 5.51 -14.61
CA ASN A 11 6.84 4.23 -15.21
C ASN A 11 5.62 3.59 -14.53
N TYR A 12 5.58 3.59 -13.20
CA TYR A 12 4.44 3.06 -12.44
C TYR A 12 3.14 3.81 -12.76
N VAL A 13 3.15 5.13 -12.73
CA VAL A 13 1.97 5.95 -13.07
C VAL A 13 1.56 5.73 -14.53
N SER A 14 2.53 5.67 -15.46
CA SER A 14 2.27 5.45 -16.88
C SER A 14 1.62 4.09 -17.16
N GLN A 15 2.06 3.02 -16.48
CA GLN A 15 1.44 1.70 -16.57
C GLN A 15 -0.02 1.73 -16.12
N HIS A 16 -0.33 2.43 -15.04
CA HIS A 16 -1.70 2.58 -14.57
C HIS A 16 -2.55 3.45 -15.50
N LEU A 17 -2.00 4.48 -16.12
CA LEU A 17 -2.70 5.30 -17.11
C LEU A 17 -3.03 4.51 -18.37
N ALA A 18 -2.12 3.66 -18.84
CA ALA A 18 -2.30 2.87 -20.06
C ALA A 18 -3.49 1.91 -20.02
N VAL A 19 -3.90 1.46 -18.83
CA VAL A 19 -5.00 0.49 -18.64
C VAL A 19 -6.30 1.13 -18.17
N ARG A 20 -6.33 2.44 -17.96
CA ARG A 20 -7.50 3.17 -17.45
C ARG A 20 -8.18 3.97 -18.55
N ASN A 21 -9.48 4.24 -18.33
CA ASN A 21 -10.29 5.11 -19.19
C ASN A 21 -11.28 5.93 -18.35
N GLY A 22 -11.94 6.90 -18.98
CA GLY A 22 -12.99 7.72 -18.36
C GLY A 22 -12.52 8.44 -17.08
N GLU A 23 -13.33 8.41 -16.03
CA GLU A 23 -13.07 9.12 -14.78
C GLU A 23 -11.81 8.59 -14.07
N ARG A 24 -11.52 7.29 -14.12
CA ARG A 24 -10.30 6.69 -13.56
C ARG A 24 -9.04 7.21 -14.23
N TYR A 25 -9.07 7.42 -15.53
CA TYR A 25 -7.96 8.04 -16.27
C TYR A 25 -7.81 9.50 -15.89
N ARG A 26 -8.91 10.25 -15.91
CA ARG A 26 -8.92 11.67 -15.58
C ARG A 26 -8.39 11.93 -14.17
N ARG A 27 -8.83 11.16 -13.19
CA ARG A 27 -8.36 11.25 -11.80
C ARG A 27 -6.87 11.04 -11.68
N LEU A 28 -6.34 10.00 -12.29
CA LEU A 28 -4.91 9.72 -12.22
C LEU A 28 -4.06 10.74 -12.99
N SER A 29 -4.56 11.23 -14.13
CA SER A 29 -3.82 12.20 -14.95
C SER A 29 -3.84 13.62 -14.37
N GLU A 30 -4.94 14.04 -13.73
CA GLU A 30 -5.14 15.39 -13.22
C GLU A 30 -5.02 15.49 -11.69
N GLY A 31 -5.41 14.45 -10.94
CA GLY A 31 -5.49 14.42 -9.49
C GLY A 31 -4.21 13.93 -8.81
N HIS A 32 -3.41 13.10 -9.51
CA HIS A 32 -2.17 12.55 -8.95
C HIS A 32 -1.01 13.56 -9.08
N GLY A 33 -1.00 14.48 -8.13
CA GLY A 33 -0.13 15.64 -8.18
C GLY A 33 1.27 15.43 -7.57
N TYR A 34 1.87 16.55 -7.17
CA TYR A 34 3.22 16.57 -6.63
C TYR A 34 3.34 15.84 -5.28
N ALA A 35 2.33 15.92 -4.43
CA ALA A 35 2.34 15.32 -3.09
C ALA A 35 2.35 13.78 -3.16
N GLU A 36 1.51 13.20 -4.02
CA GLU A 36 1.39 11.77 -4.25
C GLU A 36 2.69 11.21 -4.87
N ARG A 37 3.27 11.89 -5.85
CA ARG A 37 4.56 11.52 -6.45
C ARG A 37 5.70 11.60 -5.44
N LEU A 38 5.67 12.60 -4.55
CA LEU A 38 6.65 12.73 -3.48
C LEU A 38 6.53 11.57 -2.49
N PHE A 39 5.31 11.17 -2.12
CA PHE A 39 5.07 9.99 -1.29
C PHE A 39 5.64 8.72 -1.93
N LEU A 40 5.39 8.48 -3.20
CA LEU A 40 5.92 7.31 -3.91
C LEU A 40 7.46 7.29 -3.88
N SER A 41 8.11 8.42 -4.20
CA SER A 41 9.57 8.48 -4.34
C SER A 41 10.32 8.57 -3.00
N GLN A 42 9.76 9.21 -1.98
CA GLN A 42 10.44 9.43 -0.71
C GLN A 42 10.00 8.49 0.42
N ILE A 43 8.81 7.90 0.33
CA ILE A 43 8.28 7.05 1.39
C ILE A 43 8.11 5.61 0.90
N TRP A 44 7.31 5.38 -0.15
CA TRP A 44 6.94 4.03 -0.55
C TRP A 44 8.11 3.22 -1.12
N LEU A 45 8.78 3.74 -2.14
CA LEU A 45 9.94 3.07 -2.75
C LEU A 45 11.09 2.81 -1.75
N PRO A 46 11.50 3.79 -0.92
CA PRO A 46 12.50 3.54 0.11
C PRO A 46 12.07 2.51 1.17
N ALA A 47 10.76 2.39 1.44
CA ALA A 47 10.23 1.43 2.42
C ALA A 47 10.20 -0.02 1.90
N PHE A 48 9.84 -0.22 0.60
CA PHE A 48 9.47 -1.54 0.06
C PHE A 48 10.19 -1.92 -1.24
N GLY A 49 10.81 -0.98 -1.94
CA GLY A 49 11.60 -1.24 -3.15
C GLY A 49 10.79 -1.52 -4.43
N ASN A 50 9.47 -1.63 -4.34
CA ASN A 50 8.57 -1.88 -5.47
C ASN A 50 7.18 -1.31 -5.22
N PHE A 51 6.30 -1.39 -6.23
CA PHE A 51 4.90 -0.92 -6.15
C PHE A 51 3.88 -2.07 -6.18
N ASN A 52 4.30 -3.31 -5.88
CA ASN A 52 3.40 -4.45 -5.90
C ASN A 52 2.22 -4.23 -4.95
N ASP A 53 1.02 -4.59 -5.39
CA ASP A 53 -0.23 -4.47 -4.64
C ASP A 53 -0.64 -3.02 -4.28
N LEU A 54 0.10 -2.01 -4.73
CA LEU A 54 -0.24 -0.60 -4.57
C LEU A 54 -1.00 -0.10 -5.80
N HIS A 55 -2.10 0.61 -5.59
CA HIS A 55 -2.96 1.15 -6.64
C HIS A 55 -3.19 2.64 -6.40
N PRO A 56 -2.73 3.54 -7.30
CA PRO A 56 -2.96 4.98 -7.17
C PRO A 56 -4.39 5.31 -7.57
N GLU A 57 -4.97 6.38 -7.04
CA GLU A 57 -6.32 6.84 -7.35
C GLU A 57 -7.31 5.66 -7.46
N TYR A 58 -7.44 4.94 -6.34
CA TYR A 58 -8.25 3.71 -6.30
C TYR A 58 -9.71 4.04 -6.09
N GLU A 59 -10.55 3.57 -7.01
CA GLU A 59 -11.99 3.78 -6.98
C GLU A 59 -12.67 2.90 -5.92
N VAL A 60 -13.45 3.52 -5.04
CA VAL A 60 -14.32 2.85 -4.07
C VAL A 60 -15.74 3.38 -4.18
N LYS A 61 -16.72 2.54 -3.89
CA LYS A 61 -18.11 2.99 -3.77
C LYS A 61 -18.30 3.80 -2.49
N ASP A 62 -19.10 4.83 -2.59
CA ASP A 62 -19.53 5.64 -1.47
C ASP A 62 -20.85 5.09 -0.93
N PHE A 63 -21.18 5.40 0.31
CA PHE A 63 -22.42 5.01 1.00
C PHE A 63 -23.70 5.57 0.39
N ARG A 64 -23.61 6.45 -0.62
CA ARG A 64 -24.74 7.03 -1.39
C ARG A 64 -24.75 6.54 -2.83
N ASP A 65 -24.22 5.35 -3.09
CA ASP A 65 -24.06 4.79 -4.44
C ASP A 65 -23.21 5.64 -5.41
N GLY A 66 -22.51 6.64 -4.87
CA GLY A 66 -21.53 7.43 -5.61
C GLY A 66 -20.17 6.72 -5.72
N THR A 67 -19.26 7.41 -6.38
CA THR A 67 -17.88 6.95 -6.54
C THR A 67 -16.93 7.91 -5.84
N ARG A 68 -15.96 7.37 -5.10
CA ARG A 68 -14.86 8.12 -4.49
C ARG A 68 -13.52 7.49 -4.86
N PHE A 69 -12.48 8.27 -4.72
CA PHE A 69 -11.11 7.81 -4.99
C PHE A 69 -10.27 7.95 -3.73
N LEU A 70 -9.44 6.93 -3.48
CA LEU A 70 -8.39 6.93 -2.47
C LEU A 70 -7.09 7.33 -3.17
N ASP A 71 -6.25 8.17 -2.56
CA ASP A 71 -4.98 8.56 -3.17
C ASP A 71 -4.15 7.31 -3.50
N PHE A 72 -4.09 6.37 -2.54
CA PHE A 72 -3.57 5.03 -2.79
C PHE A 72 -4.37 3.96 -2.04
N ALA A 73 -4.52 2.80 -2.66
CA ALA A 73 -4.96 1.57 -2.02
C ALA A 73 -3.85 0.52 -2.09
N PHE A 74 -3.51 -0.07 -0.96
CA PHE A 74 -2.68 -1.27 -0.92
C PHE A 74 -3.57 -2.47 -0.61
N LEU A 75 -3.57 -3.45 -1.54
CA LEU A 75 -4.48 -4.60 -1.52
C LEU A 75 -3.67 -5.89 -1.54
N ARG A 76 -3.51 -6.51 -0.38
CA ARG A 76 -2.77 -7.78 -0.29
C ARG A 76 -3.44 -8.73 0.69
N HIS A 77 -3.78 -9.94 0.22
CA HIS A 77 -4.54 -10.93 0.98
C HIS A 77 -5.84 -10.33 1.55
N ALA A 78 -6.04 -10.39 2.87
CA ALA A 78 -7.20 -9.80 3.53
C ALA A 78 -7.00 -8.31 3.91
N LEU A 79 -5.82 -7.74 3.70
CA LEU A 79 -5.55 -6.34 4.04
C LEU A 79 -6.04 -5.42 2.92
N LYS A 80 -6.92 -4.50 3.29
CA LYS A 80 -7.30 -3.33 2.51
C LYS A 80 -6.78 -2.10 3.25
N LEU A 81 -5.74 -1.47 2.73
CA LEU A 81 -5.17 -0.25 3.32
C LEU A 81 -5.39 0.93 2.39
N ALA A 82 -6.11 1.93 2.86
CA ALA A 82 -6.20 3.24 2.25
C ALA A 82 -5.08 4.13 2.77
N ILE A 83 -4.34 4.77 1.88
CA ILE A 83 -3.33 5.76 2.22
C ILE A 83 -3.79 7.08 1.61
N GLU A 84 -3.96 8.09 2.45
CA GLU A 84 -4.44 9.42 2.09
C GLU A 84 -3.34 10.44 2.36
N ILE A 85 -3.13 11.36 1.42
CA ILE A 85 -2.12 12.42 1.49
C ILE A 85 -2.82 13.75 1.69
N ASP A 86 -2.75 14.27 2.91
CA ASP A 86 -3.39 15.53 3.24
C ASP A 86 -2.44 16.71 2.89
N GLY A 87 -2.76 17.41 1.79
CA GLY A 87 -2.07 18.64 1.42
C GLY A 87 -2.53 19.81 2.30
N TYR A 88 -1.58 20.54 2.90
CA TYR A 88 -1.86 21.86 3.49
C TYR A 88 -1.87 22.91 2.39
N GLY A 89 -2.87 22.87 1.52
CA GLY A 89 -3.09 23.89 0.52
C GLY A 89 -3.95 25.02 1.08
N SER A 90 -3.94 26.17 0.42
CA SER A 90 -4.79 27.35 0.71
C SER A 90 -6.29 27.04 0.85
N HIS A 91 -6.70 25.82 0.49
CA HIS A 91 -8.07 25.32 0.63
C HIS A 91 -8.38 24.73 2.02
N SER A 92 -7.38 24.35 2.83
CA SER A 92 -7.63 23.84 4.19
C SER A 92 -8.15 24.89 5.15
N ALA A 93 -7.82 26.15 4.91
CA ALA A 93 -8.34 27.30 5.69
C ALA A 93 -9.83 27.62 5.39
N GLN A 94 -10.43 26.99 4.35
CA GLN A 94 -11.81 27.24 3.90
C GLN A 94 -12.68 25.99 3.85
N ILE A 95 -12.26 24.88 4.49
CA ILE A 95 -13.13 23.71 4.59
C ILE A 95 -14.37 24.07 5.39
N SER A 96 -15.54 24.02 4.75
CA SER A 96 -16.82 24.24 5.43
C SER A 96 -17.04 23.16 6.51
N ARG A 97 -17.81 23.49 7.58
CA ARG A 97 -18.22 22.50 8.60
C ARG A 97 -18.83 21.24 7.98
N ARG A 98 -19.57 21.40 6.89
CA ARG A 98 -20.22 20.31 6.18
C ARG A 98 -19.18 19.40 5.50
N GLN A 99 -18.21 19.98 4.79
CA GLN A 99 -17.12 19.20 4.13
C GLN A 99 -16.27 18.47 5.18
N PHE A 100 -15.99 19.10 6.32
CA PHE A 100 -15.30 18.46 7.44
C PHE A 100 -16.12 17.26 7.99
N SER A 101 -17.41 17.43 8.23
CA SER A 101 -18.31 16.34 8.65
C SER A 101 -18.36 15.21 7.62
N ASP A 102 -18.47 15.53 6.33
CA ASP A 102 -18.50 14.55 5.25
C ASP A 102 -17.19 13.72 5.17
N GLN A 103 -16.03 14.30 5.47
CA GLN A 103 -14.77 13.57 5.56
C GLN A 103 -14.78 12.50 6.66
N TRP A 104 -15.29 12.85 7.85
CA TRP A 104 -15.41 11.89 8.96
C TRP A 104 -16.39 10.75 8.64
N ILE A 105 -17.52 11.08 8.05
CA ILE A 105 -18.52 10.09 7.62
C ILE A 105 -17.88 9.14 6.59
N ARG A 106 -17.15 9.68 5.60
CA ARG A 106 -16.40 8.89 4.61
C ARG A 106 -15.43 7.93 5.28
N GLN A 107 -14.63 8.41 6.23
CA GLN A 107 -13.66 7.59 6.95
C GLN A 107 -14.35 6.46 7.71
N ASN A 108 -15.47 6.75 8.40
CA ASN A 108 -16.23 5.75 9.14
C ASN A 108 -16.76 4.64 8.21
N HIS A 109 -17.26 4.99 7.02
CA HIS A 109 -17.73 4.02 6.04
C HIS A 109 -16.59 3.13 5.53
N LEU A 110 -15.44 3.71 5.19
CA LEU A 110 -14.26 2.91 4.82
C LEU A 110 -13.87 1.92 5.92
N MET A 111 -13.90 2.35 7.19
CA MET A 111 -13.61 1.46 8.32
C MET A 111 -14.63 0.33 8.46
N MET A 112 -15.92 0.61 8.27
CA MET A 112 -16.98 -0.42 8.27
C MET A 112 -16.81 -1.41 7.12
N ASP A 113 -16.32 -0.96 5.97
CA ASP A 113 -16.01 -1.80 4.79
C ASP A 113 -14.68 -2.58 4.94
N GLY A 114 -14.06 -2.52 6.12
CA GLY A 114 -12.85 -3.27 6.47
C GLY A 114 -11.55 -2.60 6.02
N TRP A 115 -11.57 -1.36 5.55
CA TRP A 115 -10.37 -0.61 5.25
C TRP A 115 -9.63 -0.20 6.53
N LYS A 116 -8.32 -0.34 6.51
CA LYS A 116 -7.42 0.37 7.42
C LYS A 116 -7.03 1.67 6.73
N ILE A 117 -6.81 2.72 7.51
CA ILE A 117 -6.53 4.04 6.95
C ILE A 117 -5.24 4.58 7.58
N LEU A 118 -4.30 4.97 6.75
CA LEU A 118 -3.14 5.78 7.13
C LEU A 118 -3.21 7.12 6.41
N ARG A 119 -2.95 8.19 7.16
CA ARG A 119 -2.92 9.54 6.62
C ARG A 119 -1.55 10.15 6.85
N PHE A 120 -1.04 10.81 5.83
CA PHE A 120 0.23 11.52 5.88
C PHE A 120 0.03 12.97 5.44
N SER A 121 0.51 13.92 6.22
CA SER A 121 0.53 15.29 5.74
C SER A 121 1.64 15.48 4.70
N PHE A 122 1.41 16.35 3.73
CA PHE A 122 2.45 16.75 2.78
C PHE A 122 3.73 17.22 3.47
N ASP A 123 3.58 17.99 4.55
CA ASP A 123 4.71 18.50 5.31
C ASP A 123 5.53 17.40 5.98
N ASP A 124 4.89 16.35 6.49
CA ASP A 124 5.59 15.20 7.05
C ASP A 124 6.35 14.41 5.98
N ILE A 125 5.73 14.18 4.83
CA ILE A 125 6.37 13.51 3.70
C ILE A 125 7.62 14.29 3.28
N LYS A 126 7.53 15.62 3.20
CA LYS A 126 8.61 16.48 2.73
C LYS A 126 9.72 16.66 3.76
N HIS A 127 9.38 16.87 5.02
CA HIS A 127 10.34 17.27 6.05
C HIS A 127 10.72 16.15 7.02
N ARG A 128 9.91 15.10 7.16
CA ARG A 128 10.12 13.98 8.08
C ARG A 128 9.94 12.59 7.40
N PRO A 129 10.52 12.36 6.21
CA PRO A 129 10.26 11.14 5.44
C PRO A 129 10.62 9.85 6.21
N ARG A 130 11.69 9.87 7.02
CA ARG A 130 12.08 8.70 7.83
C ARG A 130 11.01 8.30 8.84
N MET A 131 10.34 9.27 9.45
CA MET A 131 9.23 9.00 10.38
C MET A 131 8.06 8.34 9.64
N CYS A 132 7.69 8.85 8.46
CA CYS A 132 6.63 8.28 7.64
C CYS A 132 6.96 6.84 7.21
N ILE A 133 8.21 6.57 6.79
CA ILE A 133 8.70 5.23 6.45
C ILE A 133 8.56 4.29 7.64
N GLN A 134 9.04 4.69 8.81
CA GLN A 134 8.97 3.87 10.02
C GLN A 134 7.52 3.54 10.41
N LEU A 135 6.63 4.52 10.37
CA LEU A 135 5.22 4.34 10.68
C LEU A 135 4.56 3.35 9.70
N LEU A 136 4.84 3.50 8.41
CA LEU A 136 4.33 2.60 7.38
C LEU A 136 4.88 1.17 7.53
N GLN A 137 6.18 1.02 7.78
CA GLN A 137 6.81 -0.28 8.02
C GLN A 137 6.32 -0.95 9.31
N GLN A 138 6.12 -0.20 10.39
CA GLN A 138 5.52 -0.71 11.62
C GLN A 138 4.08 -1.17 11.41
N PHE A 139 3.29 -0.41 10.65
CA PHE A 139 1.94 -0.81 10.29
C PHE A 139 1.95 -2.12 9.49
N MET A 140 2.74 -2.20 8.43
CA MET A 140 2.85 -3.42 7.61
C MET A 140 3.36 -4.62 8.41
N GLY A 141 4.32 -4.40 9.31
CA GLY A 141 4.83 -5.43 10.21
C GLY A 141 3.77 -6.07 11.10
N ARG A 142 2.73 -5.33 11.50
CA ARG A 142 1.60 -5.87 12.28
C ARG A 142 0.73 -6.85 11.48
N PHE A 143 0.65 -6.68 10.16
CA PHE A 143 -0.20 -7.51 9.29
C PHE A 143 0.57 -8.64 8.62
N PHE A 144 1.84 -8.42 8.30
CA PHE A 144 2.67 -9.38 7.57
C PHE A 144 3.83 -9.91 8.42
N GLY A 145 4.14 -9.26 9.54
CA GLY A 145 5.24 -9.66 10.43
C GLY A 145 4.96 -10.88 11.31
N GLY A 146 3.75 -11.44 11.26
CA GLY A 146 3.30 -12.44 12.22
C GLY A 146 3.38 -11.93 13.67
N SER A 147 2.57 -12.40 14.60
CA SER A 147 2.81 -12.08 16.01
C SER A 147 4.26 -12.51 16.36
N THR A 148 5.03 -11.66 17.02
CA THR A 148 6.43 -11.96 17.40
C THR A 148 6.52 -13.31 18.15
N GLN A 149 5.48 -13.68 18.87
CA GLN A 149 5.35 -15.00 19.50
C GLN A 149 5.22 -16.15 18.48
N SER A 150 4.48 -15.95 17.38
CA SER A 150 4.33 -16.97 16.33
C SER A 150 5.64 -17.19 15.55
N ILE A 151 6.40 -16.13 15.26
CA ILE A 151 7.68 -16.25 14.55
C ILE A 151 8.76 -16.93 15.41
N TYR A 152 8.75 -16.71 16.71
CA TYR A 152 9.67 -17.42 17.62
C TYR A 152 9.28 -18.90 17.84
N ALA A 153 8.02 -19.24 17.62
CA ALA A 153 7.52 -20.62 17.68
C ALA A 153 7.79 -21.41 16.38
N LEU A 154 8.09 -20.73 15.27
CA LEU A 154 8.42 -21.36 14.00
C LEU A 154 9.83 -21.96 14.03
N ASP A 155 9.97 -23.14 13.47
CA ASP A 155 11.30 -23.75 13.28
C ASP A 155 12.09 -23.07 12.14
N CYS A 156 13.36 -23.47 11.96
CA CYS A 156 14.21 -22.86 10.95
C CYS A 156 13.68 -23.08 9.53
N MET A 157 13.03 -24.23 9.28
CA MET A 157 12.50 -24.58 7.95
C MET A 157 11.26 -23.75 7.63
N GLU A 158 10.35 -23.59 8.59
CA GLU A 158 9.16 -22.77 8.45
C GLU A 158 9.50 -21.29 8.22
N LYS A 159 10.51 -20.77 8.92
CA LYS A 159 11.02 -19.41 8.70
C LYS A 159 11.60 -19.21 7.30
N GLU A 160 12.29 -20.21 6.78
CA GLU A 160 12.86 -20.16 5.43
C GLU A 160 11.79 -20.20 4.36
N ILE A 161 10.78 -21.06 4.52
CA ILE A 161 9.60 -21.11 3.64
C ILE A 161 8.88 -19.76 3.60
N ILE A 162 8.66 -19.13 4.77
CA ILE A 162 8.01 -17.82 4.86
C ILE A 162 8.83 -16.73 4.16
N ARG A 163 10.13 -16.68 4.38
CA ARG A 163 11.02 -15.70 3.70
C ARG A 163 10.96 -15.83 2.20
N PHE A 164 10.99 -17.06 1.71
CA PHE A 164 10.92 -17.34 0.28
C PHE A 164 9.56 -16.97 -0.31
N THR A 165 8.47 -17.32 0.41
CA THR A 165 7.10 -16.98 -0.01
C THR A 165 6.91 -15.46 -0.15
N TRP A 166 7.57 -14.66 0.68
CA TRP A 166 7.51 -13.21 0.57
C TRP A 166 8.21 -12.64 -0.66
N ALA A 167 9.17 -13.36 -1.20
CA ALA A 167 9.88 -12.97 -2.43
C ALA A 167 9.17 -13.45 -3.71
N LEU A 168 8.15 -14.32 -3.59
CA LEU A 168 7.41 -14.85 -4.74
C LEU A 168 6.23 -13.95 -5.11
N ASP A 169 6.09 -13.66 -6.40
CA ASP A 169 4.91 -12.98 -6.97
C ASP A 169 3.75 -13.93 -7.32
N ARG A 170 3.84 -15.20 -6.92
CA ARG A 170 2.85 -16.26 -7.17
C ARG A 170 2.66 -17.14 -5.93
N PRO A 171 1.58 -17.92 -5.84
CA PRO A 171 1.39 -18.88 -4.77
C PRO A 171 2.54 -19.89 -4.69
N LEU A 172 2.93 -20.24 -3.48
CA LEU A 172 3.94 -21.26 -3.19
C LEU A 172 3.43 -22.64 -3.62
N THR A 173 4.26 -23.41 -4.30
CA THR A 173 3.96 -24.78 -4.68
C THR A 173 4.75 -25.79 -3.84
N PRO A 174 4.30 -27.07 -3.73
CA PRO A 174 5.08 -28.11 -3.05
C PRO A 174 6.48 -28.33 -3.65
N GLN A 175 6.67 -28.03 -4.94
CA GLN A 175 7.96 -28.13 -5.60
C GLN A 175 8.93 -27.03 -5.12
N ASP A 176 8.43 -25.80 -4.96
CA ASP A 176 9.22 -24.70 -4.40
C ASP A 176 9.72 -25.05 -2.99
N VAL A 177 8.86 -25.66 -2.16
CA VAL A 177 9.24 -26.11 -0.81
C VAL A 177 10.33 -27.18 -0.87
N CYS A 178 10.24 -28.12 -1.82
CA CYS A 178 11.28 -29.12 -2.01
C CYS A 178 12.63 -28.51 -2.37
N GLU A 179 12.64 -27.52 -3.27
CA GLU A 179 13.84 -26.81 -3.70
C GLU A 179 14.47 -26.01 -2.56
N ILE A 180 13.66 -25.22 -1.84
CA ILE A 180 14.12 -24.38 -0.71
C ILE A 180 14.76 -25.25 0.37
N LEU A 181 14.10 -26.34 0.75
CA LEU A 181 14.53 -27.17 1.87
C LEU A 181 15.49 -28.29 1.44
N SER A 182 15.79 -28.40 0.14
CA SER A 182 16.61 -29.51 -0.41
C SER A 182 16.11 -30.89 0.03
N VAL A 183 14.77 -31.06 0.13
CA VAL A 183 14.13 -32.30 0.60
C VAL A 183 13.34 -33.01 -0.49
N LYS A 184 13.19 -34.32 -0.37
CA LYS A 184 12.37 -35.08 -1.32
C LYS A 184 10.87 -34.80 -1.13
N SER A 185 10.11 -34.80 -2.22
CA SER A 185 8.69 -34.43 -2.33
C SER A 185 7.75 -35.04 -1.25
N GLN A 186 8.06 -36.21 -0.70
CA GLN A 186 7.25 -36.83 0.36
C GLN A 186 7.35 -36.12 1.71
N LYS A 187 8.47 -35.44 2.01
CA LYS A 187 8.69 -34.72 3.27
C LYS A 187 8.07 -33.33 3.26
N ALA A 188 8.01 -32.71 2.10
CA ALA A 188 7.43 -31.35 1.92
C ALA A 188 5.90 -31.30 2.10
N ARG A 189 5.19 -32.46 2.01
CA ARG A 189 3.73 -32.54 2.24
C ARG A 189 3.33 -32.67 3.71
N ARG A 190 4.29 -32.85 4.63
CA ARG A 190 4.07 -33.01 6.08
C ARG A 190 4.52 -31.82 6.91
N SER A 191 5.15 -30.82 6.28
CA SER A 191 5.54 -29.54 6.86
C SER A 191 4.57 -28.44 6.40
#